data_a5e2943d1dfc9d27a59fdf7e942a41ed
#
_entry.id   a5e2943d1dfc9d27a59fdf7e942a41ed
#
_cell.length_a   1.000
_cell.length_b   1.000
_cell.length_c   1.000
_cell.angle_alpha   90.00
_cell.angle_beta   90.00
_cell.angle_gamma   90.00
#
_symmetry.space_group_name_H-M   'P 1'
#
loop_
_entity.id
_entity.type
_entity.pdbx_description
1 polymer ?
#
loop_
_entity_poly.entity_id
_entity_poly.type
_entity_poly.pdbx_seq_one_letter_code
_entity_poly.pdbx_strand_id
1 'polypeptide(L)'
;MKNYLKTIVTFFFLMAAVAFVPTTSEAALSTPTNLRQTRATDNSVEFTWDTVIGAYDYYTSISDGMAWSEPERAWDIKESYSKLSAGRTYYVKVYAIDKNGNKGPESAAFEVVTAPDASQVQTTVTAVTENAISFSWTPATGATSYDITSRYDNIVPNLSVTTTSATVGNLAPATWYGFNVVACRTSSSGFKASDSYTT
;
A
#
# COMPACT_ATOMS: atom_id res chain seq x y z
N MET A 1 -54.54 -87.12 -9.64
CA MET A 1 -53.55 -86.57 -8.66
C MET A 1 -52.78 -85.49 -9.32
N LYS A 2 -52.99 -84.24 -8.85
CA LYS A 2 -52.44 -83.02 -9.48
C LYS A 2 -51.14 -82.67 -8.79
N ASN A 3 -50.03 -82.66 -9.55
CA ASN A 3 -48.72 -82.19 -9.13
C ASN A 3 -48.65 -80.65 -9.24
N TYR A 4 -48.51 -79.94 -8.14
CA TYR A 4 -48.22 -78.49 -8.14
C TYR A 4 -46.69 -78.28 -8.20
N LEU A 5 -46.24 -77.73 -9.31
CA LEU A 5 -44.86 -77.26 -9.48
C LEU A 5 -44.73 -75.89 -8.79
N LYS A 6 -43.91 -75.82 -7.74
CA LYS A 6 -43.59 -74.53 -7.10
C LYS A 6 -42.44 -73.85 -7.84
N THR A 7 -42.76 -72.78 -8.54
CA THR A 7 -41.76 -71.91 -9.14
C THR A 7 -41.23 -70.96 -8.06
N ILE A 8 -39.96 -71.15 -7.70
CA ILE A 8 -39.24 -70.23 -6.80
C ILE A 8 -38.72 -69.08 -7.68
N VAL A 9 -39.26 -67.86 -7.54
CA VAL A 9 -38.74 -66.65 -8.14
C VAL A 9 -37.70 -66.05 -7.19
N THR A 10 -36.43 -66.19 -7.55
CA THR A 10 -35.31 -65.59 -6.81
C THR A 10 -35.14 -64.14 -7.28
N PHE A 11 -35.52 -63.16 -6.41
CA PHE A 11 -35.25 -61.75 -6.64
C PHE A 11 -33.78 -61.45 -6.32
N PHE A 12 -32.97 -61.19 -7.36
CA PHE A 12 -31.63 -60.61 -7.17
C PHE A 12 -31.79 -59.13 -6.91
N PHE A 13 -31.58 -58.68 -5.68
CA PHE A 13 -31.40 -57.28 -5.32
C PHE A 13 -29.98 -56.85 -5.74
N LEU A 14 -29.87 -56.18 -6.87
CA LEU A 14 -28.63 -55.51 -7.26
C LEU A 14 -28.45 -54.27 -6.40
N MET A 15 -27.73 -54.35 -5.27
CA MET A 15 -27.26 -53.21 -4.53
C MET A 15 -26.20 -52.45 -5.34
N ALA A 16 -26.60 -51.37 -6.02
CA ALA A 16 -25.65 -50.42 -6.55
C ALA A 16 -24.95 -49.75 -5.36
N ALA A 17 -23.71 -50.12 -5.10
CA ALA A 17 -22.83 -49.42 -4.18
C ALA A 17 -22.56 -48.01 -4.78
N VAL A 18 -23.27 -47.03 -4.31
CA VAL A 18 -22.92 -45.62 -4.58
C VAL A 18 -21.57 -45.38 -3.89
N ALA A 19 -20.51 -45.38 -4.66
CA ALA A 19 -19.19 -44.99 -4.16
C ALA A 19 -19.31 -43.52 -3.72
N PHE A 20 -19.34 -43.29 -2.41
CA PHE A 20 -19.20 -41.93 -1.84
C PHE A 20 -17.76 -41.48 -2.13
N VAL A 21 -17.57 -40.74 -3.21
CA VAL A 21 -16.33 -40.03 -3.44
C VAL A 21 -16.33 -38.88 -2.46
N PRO A 22 -15.43 -38.87 -1.46
CA PRO A 22 -15.32 -37.74 -0.56
C PRO A 22 -14.95 -36.52 -1.42
N THR A 23 -15.87 -35.57 -1.57
CA THR A 23 -15.53 -34.27 -2.08
C THR A 23 -14.60 -33.63 -1.06
N THR A 24 -13.31 -33.58 -1.35
CA THR A 24 -12.41 -32.77 -0.55
C THR A 24 -12.90 -31.33 -0.65
N SER A 25 -13.49 -30.83 0.41
CA SER A 25 -13.82 -29.42 0.51
C SER A 25 -12.50 -28.65 0.37
N GLU A 26 -12.34 -27.92 -0.73
CA GLU A 26 -11.21 -27.03 -0.87
C GLU A 26 -11.31 -26.01 0.28
N ALA A 27 -10.21 -25.81 1.01
CA ALA A 27 -10.19 -24.90 2.15
C ALA A 27 -10.60 -23.48 1.70
N ALA A 28 -11.52 -22.86 2.42
CA ALA A 28 -11.91 -21.50 2.13
C ALA A 28 -10.70 -20.56 2.16
N LEU A 29 -10.61 -19.63 1.20
CA LEU A 29 -9.56 -18.63 1.15
C LEU A 29 -9.54 -17.78 2.43
N SER A 30 -8.35 -17.53 2.96
CA SER A 30 -8.17 -16.60 4.08
C SER A 30 -8.14 -15.15 3.60
N THR A 31 -8.36 -14.22 4.53
CA THR A 31 -8.21 -12.80 4.29
C THR A 31 -6.74 -12.46 3.96
N PRO A 32 -6.46 -11.64 2.91
CA PRO A 32 -5.12 -11.10 2.70
C PRO A 32 -4.64 -10.28 3.90
N THR A 33 -3.39 -10.48 4.33
CA THR A 33 -2.78 -9.86 5.52
C THR A 33 -1.49 -9.15 5.19
N ASN A 34 -0.95 -8.41 6.16
CA ASN A 34 0.32 -7.69 6.05
C ASN A 34 0.38 -6.73 4.85
N LEU A 35 -0.73 -6.00 4.62
CA LEU A 35 -0.73 -4.94 3.63
C LEU A 35 0.29 -3.88 4.04
N ARG A 36 1.13 -3.47 3.11
CA ARG A 36 2.16 -2.45 3.34
C ARG A 36 2.40 -1.63 2.08
N GLN A 37 2.51 -0.33 2.24
CA GLN A 37 2.91 0.57 1.16
C GLN A 37 4.41 0.42 0.90
N THR A 38 4.82 0.33 -0.37
CA THR A 38 6.22 0.14 -0.78
C THR A 38 6.78 1.35 -1.51
N ARG A 39 5.91 2.11 -2.17
CA ARG A 39 6.32 3.31 -2.92
C ARG A 39 5.21 4.36 -2.96
N ALA A 40 5.63 5.61 -3.11
CA ALA A 40 4.75 6.73 -3.44
C ALA A 40 5.47 7.71 -4.36
N THR A 41 4.68 8.36 -5.23
CA THR A 41 5.02 9.61 -5.91
C THR A 41 3.93 10.63 -5.58
N ASP A 42 4.02 11.82 -6.12
CA ASP A 42 2.97 12.84 -6.01
C ASP A 42 1.61 12.40 -6.61
N ASN A 43 1.61 11.43 -7.51
CA ASN A 43 0.41 11.00 -8.22
C ASN A 43 0.21 9.47 -8.26
N SER A 44 0.98 8.70 -7.50
CA SER A 44 0.85 7.24 -7.44
C SER A 44 1.23 6.66 -6.09
N VAL A 45 0.69 5.46 -5.82
CA VAL A 45 1.05 4.62 -4.67
C VAL A 45 1.27 3.19 -5.16
N GLU A 46 2.21 2.48 -4.54
CA GLU A 46 2.40 1.04 -4.71
C GLU A 46 2.32 0.37 -3.34
N PHE A 47 1.65 -0.77 -3.26
CA PHE A 47 1.51 -1.56 -2.05
C PHE A 47 1.53 -3.05 -2.35
N THR A 48 1.79 -3.84 -1.32
CA THR A 48 1.89 -5.30 -1.39
C THR A 48 1.23 -5.94 -0.18
N TRP A 49 1.00 -7.24 -0.25
CA TRP A 49 0.41 -8.06 0.82
C TRP A 49 1.04 -9.46 0.83
N ASP A 50 0.69 -10.28 1.80
CA ASP A 50 1.18 -11.65 1.87
C ASP A 50 0.30 -12.60 1.03
N THR A 51 0.92 -13.63 0.47
CA THR A 51 0.25 -14.66 -0.33
C THR A 51 -0.82 -15.39 0.48
N VAL A 52 -2.01 -15.55 -0.10
CA VAL A 52 -3.10 -16.36 0.45
C VAL A 52 -3.01 -17.77 -0.14
N ILE A 53 -2.99 -18.80 0.73
CA ILE A 53 -2.95 -20.21 0.29
C ILE A 53 -4.24 -20.54 -0.46
N GLY A 54 -4.11 -21.13 -1.66
CA GLY A 54 -5.26 -21.47 -2.52
C GLY A 54 -5.72 -20.32 -3.41
N ALA A 55 -5.14 -19.13 -3.29
CA ALA A 55 -5.43 -18.03 -4.21
C ALA A 55 -4.94 -18.35 -5.62
N TYR A 56 -5.80 -18.06 -6.60
CA TYR A 56 -5.48 -18.10 -8.02
C TYR A 56 -5.22 -16.68 -8.56
N ASP A 57 -6.00 -15.69 -8.09
CA ASP A 57 -5.86 -14.29 -8.43
C ASP A 57 -6.20 -13.40 -7.23
N TYR A 58 -5.82 -12.12 -7.34
CA TYR A 58 -6.18 -11.08 -6.40
C TYR A 58 -6.91 -9.93 -7.10
N TYR A 59 -7.77 -9.27 -6.36
CA TYR A 59 -8.45 -8.05 -6.79
C TYR A 59 -8.28 -6.98 -5.73
N THR A 60 -8.07 -5.76 -6.19
CA THR A 60 -7.86 -4.60 -5.32
C THR A 60 -8.84 -3.49 -5.66
N SER A 61 -9.16 -2.66 -4.70
CA SER A 61 -9.91 -1.42 -4.88
C SER A 61 -9.29 -0.30 -4.05
N ILE A 62 -9.49 0.94 -4.51
CA ILE A 62 -8.99 2.14 -3.86
C ILE A 62 -10.14 3.10 -3.55
N SER A 63 -10.00 3.89 -2.49
CA SER A 63 -10.94 4.93 -2.09
C SER A 63 -10.19 6.18 -1.64
N ASP A 64 -10.76 7.35 -1.90
CA ASP A 64 -10.36 8.65 -1.34
C ASP A 64 -11.01 8.97 0.01
N GLY A 65 -11.74 7.99 0.59
CA GLY A 65 -12.54 8.12 1.80
C GLY A 65 -14.02 8.36 1.55
N MET A 66 -14.45 8.60 0.31
CA MET A 66 -15.86 8.80 -0.06
C MET A 66 -16.47 7.56 -0.71
N ALA A 67 -15.84 7.05 -1.75
CA ALA A 67 -16.30 5.89 -2.51
C ALA A 67 -15.15 4.96 -2.85
N TRP A 68 -15.45 3.67 -3.01
CA TRP A 68 -14.51 2.67 -3.50
C TRP A 68 -14.58 2.60 -5.03
N SER A 69 -13.43 2.44 -5.68
CA SER A 69 -13.39 2.07 -7.09
C SER A 69 -14.00 0.69 -7.31
N GLU A 70 -14.36 0.38 -8.55
CA GLU A 70 -14.57 -1.01 -8.94
C GLU A 70 -13.29 -1.81 -8.70
N PRO A 71 -13.41 -3.10 -8.29
CA PRO A 71 -12.24 -3.94 -8.10
C PRO A 71 -11.48 -4.19 -9.40
N GLU A 72 -10.17 -3.99 -9.37
CA GLU A 72 -9.26 -4.27 -10.48
C GLU A 72 -8.42 -5.51 -10.17
N ARG A 73 -8.11 -6.32 -11.19
CA ARG A 73 -7.29 -7.52 -11.04
C ARG A 73 -5.83 -7.13 -10.87
N ALA A 74 -5.23 -7.57 -9.78
CA ALA A 74 -3.80 -7.49 -9.58
C ALA A 74 -3.10 -8.72 -10.18
N TRP A 75 -1.98 -8.49 -10.89
CA TRP A 75 -1.25 -9.56 -11.59
C TRP A 75 -0.25 -10.30 -10.70
N ASP A 76 -0.03 -9.84 -9.47
CA ASP A 76 0.90 -10.38 -8.48
C ASP A 76 0.39 -10.05 -7.08
N ILE A 77 1.19 -10.28 -6.04
CA ILE A 77 0.93 -9.86 -4.65
C ILE A 77 1.27 -8.38 -4.41
N LYS A 78 1.17 -7.56 -5.43
CA LYS A 78 1.37 -6.10 -5.40
C LYS A 78 0.46 -5.41 -6.40
N GLU A 79 0.16 -4.14 -6.13
CA GLU A 79 -0.60 -3.29 -7.04
C GLU A 79 -0.12 -1.84 -6.96
N SER A 80 -0.36 -1.09 -8.03
CA SER A 80 -0.03 0.32 -8.14
C SER A 80 -1.20 1.12 -8.71
N TYR A 81 -1.64 2.13 -7.97
CA TYR A 81 -2.61 3.10 -8.44
C TYR A 81 -1.93 4.40 -8.84
N SER A 82 -2.32 4.96 -9.98
CA SER A 82 -1.80 6.20 -10.54
C SER A 82 -2.91 7.22 -10.80
N LYS A 83 -2.53 8.45 -11.22
CA LYS A 83 -3.44 9.59 -11.44
C LYS A 83 -4.16 10.03 -10.15
N LEU A 84 -3.50 9.83 -9.05
CA LEU A 84 -3.94 10.30 -7.73
C LEU A 84 -3.55 11.76 -7.52
N SER A 85 -4.17 12.42 -6.55
CA SER A 85 -3.78 13.77 -6.15
C SER A 85 -2.61 13.74 -5.17
N ALA A 86 -1.71 14.70 -5.28
CA ALA A 86 -0.54 14.83 -4.42
C ALA A 86 -0.90 15.10 -2.96
N GLY A 87 -0.10 14.57 -2.04
CA GLY A 87 -0.21 14.81 -0.62
C GLY A 87 -1.57 14.41 -0.02
N ARG A 88 -2.17 13.35 -0.54
CA ARG A 88 -3.47 12.84 -0.10
C ARG A 88 -3.36 11.49 0.58
N THR A 89 -4.35 11.19 1.40
CA THR A 89 -4.57 9.86 1.96
C THR A 89 -5.61 9.13 1.14
N TYR A 90 -5.32 7.86 0.84
CA TYR A 90 -6.22 6.90 0.20
C TYR A 90 -6.30 5.63 1.03
N TYR A 91 -7.28 4.80 0.73
CA TYR A 91 -7.48 3.51 1.38
C TYR A 91 -7.54 2.44 0.30
N VAL A 92 -6.91 1.29 0.55
CA VAL A 92 -6.93 0.16 -0.35
C VAL A 92 -7.47 -1.08 0.34
N LYS A 93 -8.11 -1.96 -0.43
CA LYS A 93 -8.55 -3.28 0.01
C LYS A 93 -8.12 -4.33 -1.00
N VAL A 94 -7.94 -5.54 -0.51
CA VAL A 94 -7.54 -6.70 -1.32
C VAL A 94 -8.43 -7.88 -0.97
N TYR A 95 -8.82 -8.67 -1.97
CA TYR A 95 -9.36 -10.01 -1.78
C TYR A 95 -8.75 -10.98 -2.78
N ALA A 96 -8.72 -12.26 -2.40
CA ALA A 96 -8.28 -13.34 -3.26
C ALA A 96 -9.47 -14.06 -3.90
N ILE A 97 -9.28 -14.67 -5.06
CA ILE A 97 -10.20 -15.65 -5.65
C ILE A 97 -9.47 -16.98 -5.86
N ASP A 98 -10.22 -18.09 -5.78
CA ASP A 98 -9.71 -19.41 -6.10
C ASP A 98 -9.78 -19.71 -7.62
N LYS A 99 -9.27 -20.87 -8.04
CA LYS A 99 -9.31 -21.32 -9.45
C LYS A 99 -10.73 -21.51 -10.02
N ASN A 100 -11.74 -21.60 -9.15
CA ASN A 100 -13.15 -21.77 -9.54
C ASN A 100 -13.87 -20.41 -9.62
N GLY A 101 -13.17 -19.28 -9.28
CA GLY A 101 -13.72 -17.95 -9.25
C GLY A 101 -14.44 -17.61 -7.91
N ASN A 102 -14.34 -18.44 -6.89
CA ASN A 102 -14.93 -18.14 -5.59
C ASN A 102 -14.13 -17.04 -4.89
N LYS A 103 -14.82 -15.98 -4.47
CA LYS A 103 -14.25 -14.84 -3.75
C LYS A 103 -14.01 -15.19 -2.29
N GLY A 104 -12.79 -14.92 -1.81
CA GLY A 104 -12.44 -14.92 -0.39
C GLY A 104 -12.85 -13.63 0.32
N PRO A 105 -12.62 -13.54 1.64
CA PRO A 105 -12.90 -12.33 2.41
C PRO A 105 -11.99 -11.16 1.96
N GLU A 106 -12.52 -9.93 2.03
CA GLU A 106 -11.73 -8.71 1.81
C GLU A 106 -10.87 -8.40 3.05
N SER A 107 -9.69 -7.81 2.80
CA SER A 107 -8.88 -7.21 3.87
C SER A 107 -9.60 -6.06 4.55
N ALA A 108 -9.17 -5.70 5.75
CA ALA A 108 -9.47 -4.37 6.29
C ALA A 108 -8.94 -3.28 5.34
N ALA A 109 -9.55 -2.10 5.38
CA ALA A 109 -9.04 -0.95 4.65
C ALA A 109 -7.65 -0.58 5.18
N PHE A 110 -6.67 -0.49 4.28
CA PHE A 110 -5.30 -0.13 4.59
C PHE A 110 -5.01 1.27 4.04
N GLU A 111 -4.47 2.14 4.90
CA GLU A 111 -4.13 3.51 4.54
C GLU A 111 -2.84 3.58 3.72
N VAL A 112 -2.89 4.28 2.59
CA VAL A 112 -1.74 4.64 1.75
C VAL A 112 -1.73 6.14 1.49
N VAL A 113 -0.56 6.73 1.28
CA VAL A 113 -0.40 8.18 1.07
C VAL A 113 0.41 8.46 -0.18
N THR A 114 0.01 9.46 -0.96
CA THR A 114 0.85 10.03 -2.03
C THR A 114 1.88 10.99 -1.43
N ALA A 115 3.00 11.19 -2.14
CA ALA A 115 3.97 12.22 -1.78
C ALA A 115 3.34 13.62 -1.94
N PRO A 116 3.79 14.61 -1.15
CA PRO A 116 3.46 16.01 -1.37
C PRO A 116 3.91 16.48 -2.75
N ASP A 117 3.32 17.56 -3.24
CA ASP A 117 3.84 18.27 -4.43
C ASP A 117 4.80 19.38 -3.97
N ALA A 118 6.11 19.15 -4.21
CA ALA A 118 7.16 20.11 -3.89
C ALA A 118 7.53 21.04 -5.06
N SER A 119 6.87 20.94 -6.22
CA SER A 119 7.23 21.71 -7.45
C SER A 119 7.14 23.22 -7.28
N GLN A 120 6.32 23.71 -6.34
CA GLN A 120 6.12 25.13 -6.06
C GLN A 120 6.88 25.62 -4.82
N VAL A 121 7.69 24.77 -4.21
CA VAL A 121 8.49 25.17 -3.04
C VAL A 121 9.57 26.15 -3.47
N GLN A 122 9.60 27.31 -2.82
CA GLN A 122 10.64 28.33 -3.01
C GLN A 122 11.26 28.63 -1.66
N THR A 123 12.58 28.65 -1.60
CA THR A 123 13.32 28.90 -0.37
C THR A 123 13.89 30.33 -0.36
N THR A 124 13.96 30.93 0.83
CA THR A 124 14.54 32.24 1.07
C THR A 124 15.44 32.16 2.30
N VAL A 125 16.69 32.58 2.18
CA VAL A 125 17.58 32.74 3.32
C VAL A 125 17.12 33.95 4.13
N THR A 126 16.87 33.77 5.40
CA THR A 126 16.34 34.82 6.31
C THR A 126 17.40 35.39 7.23
N ALA A 127 18.42 34.62 7.58
CA ALA A 127 19.55 35.10 8.35
C ALA A 127 20.80 34.23 8.12
N VAL A 128 21.97 34.85 8.18
CA VAL A 128 23.26 34.18 8.18
C VAL A 128 24.08 34.73 9.33
N THR A 129 24.62 33.85 10.15
CA THR A 129 25.55 34.16 11.23
C THR A 129 26.88 33.47 10.95
N GLU A 130 27.85 33.66 11.85
CA GLU A 130 29.18 33.05 11.72
C GLU A 130 29.13 31.52 11.69
N ASN A 131 28.11 30.90 12.36
CA ASN A 131 28.00 29.46 12.50
C ASN A 131 26.60 28.90 12.26
N ALA A 132 25.67 29.68 11.68
CA ALA A 132 24.31 29.21 11.40
C ALA A 132 23.72 29.92 10.18
N ILE A 133 22.83 29.21 9.48
CA ILE A 133 22.00 29.72 8.39
C ILE A 133 20.54 29.44 8.73
N SER A 134 19.70 30.48 8.67
CA SER A 134 18.25 30.40 8.79
C SER A 134 17.60 30.63 7.42
N PHE A 135 16.60 29.84 7.12
CA PHE A 135 15.85 29.96 5.86
C PHE A 135 14.40 29.53 6.06
N SER A 136 13.56 30.01 5.17
CA SER A 136 12.14 29.64 5.10
C SER A 136 11.78 29.22 3.69
N TRP A 137 10.64 28.53 3.55
CA TRP A 137 10.13 28.08 2.24
C TRP A 137 8.61 28.18 2.17
N THR A 138 8.08 28.18 0.94
CA THR A 138 6.64 28.10 0.71
C THR A 138 6.14 26.67 1.00
N PRO A 139 4.92 26.51 1.59
CA PRO A 139 4.40 25.18 1.89
C PRO A 139 4.24 24.32 0.64
N ALA A 140 4.66 23.06 0.69
CA ALA A 140 4.32 22.05 -0.32
C ALA A 140 2.89 21.53 -0.09
N THR A 141 2.13 21.36 -1.16
CA THR A 141 0.76 20.85 -1.08
C THR A 141 0.73 19.46 -0.46
N GLY A 142 0.00 19.31 0.65
CA GLY A 142 -0.18 18.04 1.35
C GLY A 142 0.99 17.60 2.23
N ALA A 143 2.05 18.38 2.37
CA ALA A 143 3.12 18.12 3.33
C ALA A 143 2.64 18.24 4.78
N THR A 144 3.09 17.32 5.62
CA THR A 144 2.86 17.37 7.09
C THR A 144 4.15 17.62 7.86
N SER A 145 5.30 17.43 7.21
CA SER A 145 6.64 17.69 7.76
C SER A 145 7.63 17.92 6.64
N TYR A 146 8.82 18.42 7.00
CA TYR A 146 9.93 18.63 6.08
C TYR A 146 11.21 18.08 6.68
N ASP A 147 12.01 17.41 5.85
CA ASP A 147 13.38 17.03 6.20
C ASP A 147 14.33 17.99 5.49
N ILE A 148 15.24 18.56 6.25
CA ILE A 148 16.34 19.36 5.74
C ILE A 148 17.56 18.46 5.68
N THR A 149 18.11 18.27 4.48
CA THR A 149 19.28 17.43 4.25
C THR A 149 20.38 18.24 3.59
N SER A 150 21.64 17.86 3.81
CA SER A 150 22.76 18.48 3.09
C SER A 150 22.73 18.09 1.62
N ARG A 151 22.98 19.06 0.74
CA ARG A 151 23.13 18.83 -0.72
C ARG A 151 24.49 18.28 -1.10
N TYR A 152 25.51 18.57 -0.32
CA TYR A 152 26.89 18.17 -0.50
C TYR A 152 27.35 17.37 0.71
N ASP A 153 28.44 16.65 0.60
CA ASP A 153 29.02 15.80 1.66
C ASP A 153 29.44 16.56 2.94
N ASN A 154 29.14 17.83 3.03
CA ASN A 154 29.29 18.63 4.25
C ASN A 154 28.23 18.20 5.24
N ILE A 155 28.64 17.37 6.20
CA ILE A 155 27.82 16.67 7.16
C ILE A 155 27.09 17.67 8.07
N VAL A 156 25.87 18.01 7.69
CA VAL A 156 24.91 18.63 8.59
C VAL A 156 23.94 17.54 9.01
N PRO A 157 23.63 17.40 10.30
CA PRO A 157 22.64 16.43 10.76
C PRO A 157 21.30 16.68 10.03
N ASN A 158 20.64 15.62 9.58
CA ASN A 158 19.29 15.73 9.06
C ASN A 158 18.36 16.34 10.12
N LEU A 159 17.67 17.39 9.76
CA LEU A 159 16.71 18.07 10.64
C LEU A 159 15.30 17.84 10.10
N SER A 160 14.39 17.34 10.94
CA SER A 160 12.97 17.21 10.61
C SER A 160 12.16 18.26 11.36
N VAL A 161 11.31 18.99 10.62
CA VAL A 161 10.46 20.06 11.16
C VAL A 161 9.03 19.94 10.61
N THR A 162 8.07 20.48 11.34
CA THR A 162 6.66 20.61 10.88
C THR A 162 6.31 22.05 10.46
N THR A 163 7.28 22.95 10.59
CA THR A 163 7.19 24.36 10.16
C THR A 163 7.77 24.56 8.77
N THR A 164 7.55 25.69 8.17
CA THR A 164 8.12 26.10 6.88
C THR A 164 9.35 27.00 7.05
N SER A 165 10.10 26.81 8.12
CA SER A 165 11.36 27.47 8.39
C SER A 165 12.27 26.59 9.23
N ALA A 166 13.57 26.77 9.08
CA ALA A 166 14.58 26.09 9.87
C ALA A 166 15.82 26.94 10.08
N THR A 167 16.56 26.64 11.14
CA THR A 167 17.92 27.15 11.36
C THR A 167 18.86 25.97 11.48
N VAL A 168 19.86 25.94 10.63
CA VAL A 168 20.92 24.93 10.67
C VAL A 168 22.14 25.59 11.30
N GLY A 169 22.55 25.07 12.45
CA GLY A 169 23.67 25.55 13.26
C GLY A 169 24.90 24.64 13.18
N ASN A 170 25.95 24.99 13.96
CA ASN A 170 27.21 24.28 14.01
C ASN A 170 27.97 24.24 12.66
N LEU A 171 27.80 25.29 11.87
CA LEU A 171 28.46 25.44 10.58
C LEU A 171 29.85 26.03 10.76
N ALA A 172 30.78 25.68 9.87
CA ALA A 172 32.10 26.31 9.82
C ALA A 172 32.00 27.70 9.19
N PRO A 173 32.67 28.72 9.73
CA PRO A 173 32.70 30.08 9.18
C PRO A 173 33.28 30.08 7.76
N ALA A 174 32.86 31.05 6.96
CA ALA A 174 33.33 31.28 5.60
C ALA A 174 33.25 30.04 4.67
N THR A 175 32.34 29.12 4.97
CA THR A 175 32.13 27.88 4.22
C THR A 175 30.80 27.95 3.45
N TRP A 176 30.81 27.44 2.23
CA TRP A 176 29.59 27.38 1.42
C TRP A 176 28.77 26.12 1.75
N TYR A 177 27.47 26.28 1.92
CA TYR A 177 26.52 25.20 2.25
C TYR A 177 25.34 25.21 1.30
N GLY A 178 24.86 24.02 0.94
CA GLY A 178 23.63 23.82 0.21
C GLY A 178 22.72 22.83 0.92
N PHE A 179 21.42 23.11 0.91
CA PHE A 179 20.41 22.29 1.57
C PHE A 179 19.34 21.85 0.59
N ASN A 180 18.78 20.65 0.81
CA ASN A 180 17.55 20.22 0.20
C ASN A 180 16.43 20.35 1.25
N VAL A 181 15.27 20.83 0.83
CA VAL A 181 14.03 20.77 1.60
C VAL A 181 13.20 19.63 1.01
N VAL A 182 13.00 18.59 1.76
CA VAL A 182 12.24 17.40 1.37
C VAL A 182 10.88 17.47 2.03
N ALA A 183 9.83 17.68 1.26
CA ALA A 183 8.46 17.68 1.76
C ALA A 183 8.00 16.24 2.02
N CYS A 184 7.41 15.99 3.18
CA CYS A 184 7.05 14.65 3.63
C CYS A 184 5.59 14.55 4.07
N ARG A 185 5.01 13.36 3.85
CA ARG A 185 3.75 12.93 4.42
C ARG A 185 3.89 11.50 4.94
N THR A 186 3.50 11.26 6.18
CA THR A 186 3.61 9.94 6.80
C THR A 186 2.22 9.34 6.97
N SER A 187 2.02 8.07 6.56
CA SER A 187 0.81 7.31 6.80
C SER A 187 0.70 6.85 8.25
N SER A 188 -0.48 6.41 8.67
CA SER A 188 -0.70 5.82 9.99
C SER A 188 0.12 4.55 10.24
N SER A 189 0.51 3.83 9.18
CA SER A 189 1.42 2.66 9.26
C SER A 189 2.90 3.01 9.35
N GLY A 190 3.25 4.31 9.31
CA GLY A 190 4.63 4.79 9.38
C GLY A 190 5.35 4.89 8.04
N PHE A 191 4.70 4.58 6.90
CA PHE A 191 5.30 4.81 5.59
C PHE A 191 5.43 6.32 5.32
N LYS A 192 6.64 6.77 5.00
CA LYS A 192 6.95 8.19 4.73
C LYS A 192 7.07 8.40 3.22
N ALA A 193 6.06 9.01 2.62
CA ALA A 193 6.10 9.51 1.25
C ALA A 193 6.78 10.87 1.22
N SER A 194 7.64 11.11 0.24
CA SER A 194 8.39 12.35 0.15
C SER A 194 8.60 12.81 -1.29
N ASP A 195 8.67 14.12 -1.47
CA ASP A 195 9.13 14.79 -2.68
C ASP A 195 10.15 15.87 -2.32
N SER A 196 11.17 16.08 -3.16
CA SER A 196 12.31 16.94 -2.84
C SER A 196 12.39 18.16 -3.73
N TYR A 197 12.62 19.31 -3.11
CA TYR A 197 13.07 20.55 -3.76
C TYR A 197 14.52 20.83 -3.40
N THR A 198 15.32 21.15 -4.43
CA THR A 198 16.73 21.49 -4.26
C THR A 198 16.92 23.01 -4.29
N THR A 199 17.52 23.58 -3.25
CA THR A 199 17.85 25.01 -3.13
C THR A 199 19.25 25.28 -3.64
#